data_00ecef5bf48ad476d4ad034e81a8d616
#
_entry.id   00ecef5bf48ad476d4ad034e81a8d616
#
_cell.length_a   1.000
_cell.length_b   1.000
_cell.length_c   1.000
_cell.angle_alpha   90.00
_cell.angle_beta   90.00
_cell.angle_gamma   90.00
#
_symmetry.space_group_name_H-M   'P 1'
#
loop_
_entity.id
_entity.type
_entity.pdbx_description
1 polymer ?
#
loop_
_entity_poly.entity_id
_entity_poly.type
_entity_poly.pdbx_seq_one_letter_code
_entity_poly.pdbx_strand_id
1 'polypeptide(L)'
;MLLKAVFWDLDGTLIDSEPLWHDGEIEIAHNNGGEWNEDLGWECSGTPVPHVAEVMIAHGCTLSVPEIDKQLKDYVFKAEVERLPWIPGVLDVLHSLKEAGVPSMLVTTSPRRMAENIMKQSEGLFAGYVCGDDPYEHKPSALTNCWLIRRLTL
;
A
#
# COMPACT_ATOMS: atom_id res chain seq x y z
N MET A 1 -1.10 -3.60 -31.20
CA MET A 1 -0.33 -4.27 -30.13
C MET A 1 -1.32 -4.68 -29.07
N LEU A 2 -1.42 -5.97 -28.71
CA LEU A 2 -2.37 -6.45 -27.72
C LEU A 2 -1.75 -6.27 -26.33
N LEU A 3 -2.53 -5.73 -25.38
CA LEU A 3 -2.16 -5.66 -23.97
C LEU A 3 -2.01 -7.08 -23.42
N LYS A 4 -0.86 -7.40 -22.81
CA LYS A 4 -0.57 -8.76 -22.33
C LYS A 4 -0.74 -8.94 -20.83
N ALA A 5 -0.55 -7.88 -20.06
CA ALA A 5 -0.74 -7.85 -18.62
C ALA A 5 -0.79 -6.40 -18.14
N VAL A 6 -1.37 -6.18 -16.95
CA VAL A 6 -1.33 -4.90 -16.23
C VAL A 6 -0.71 -5.12 -14.86
N PHE A 7 0.25 -4.26 -14.50
CA PHE A 7 0.85 -4.21 -13.17
C PHE A 7 0.32 -2.99 -12.44
N TRP A 8 -0.29 -3.24 -11.29
CA TRP A 8 -0.96 -2.23 -10.49
C TRP A 8 -0.16 -1.92 -9.25
N ASP A 9 0.03 -0.64 -8.99
CA ASP A 9 0.42 -0.19 -7.66
C ASP A 9 -0.79 -0.25 -6.72
N LEU A 10 -0.56 -0.18 -5.40
CA LEU A 10 -1.61 -0.27 -4.41
C LEU A 10 -2.07 1.12 -3.97
N ASP A 11 -1.22 1.76 -3.16
CA ASP A 11 -1.53 2.99 -2.45
C ASP A 11 -1.65 4.17 -3.42
N GLY A 12 -2.77 4.88 -3.40
CA GLY A 12 -3.06 5.97 -4.33
C GLY A 12 -3.36 5.55 -5.77
N THR A 13 -3.42 4.24 -6.07
CA THR A 13 -3.70 3.70 -7.41
C THR A 13 -4.92 2.79 -7.41
N LEU A 14 -4.93 1.76 -6.59
CA LEU A 14 -6.07 0.84 -6.42
C LEU A 14 -6.97 1.29 -5.28
N ILE A 15 -6.38 1.72 -4.19
CA ILE A 15 -7.07 2.19 -2.98
C ILE A 15 -6.60 3.60 -2.60
N ASP A 16 -7.52 4.37 -2.04
CA ASP A 16 -7.24 5.67 -1.43
C ASP A 16 -6.91 5.46 0.05
N SER A 17 -5.68 5.03 0.31
CA SER A 17 -5.21 4.71 1.66
C SER A 17 -4.66 5.93 2.42
N GLU A 18 -4.37 7.03 1.75
CA GLU A 18 -3.76 8.22 2.35
C GLU A 18 -4.52 8.74 3.58
N PRO A 19 -5.87 8.85 3.56
CA PRO A 19 -6.62 9.24 4.77
C PRO A 19 -6.41 8.29 5.94
N LEU A 20 -6.23 6.99 5.70
CA LEU A 20 -6.01 6.01 6.78
C LEU A 20 -4.63 6.20 7.43
N TRP A 21 -3.61 6.54 6.63
CA TRP A 21 -2.29 6.87 7.16
C TRP A 21 -2.33 8.12 8.02
N HIS A 22 -2.95 9.22 7.55
CA HIS A 22 -3.09 10.47 8.30
C HIS A 22 -3.87 10.29 9.59
N ASP A 23 -4.99 9.57 9.56
CA ASP A 23 -5.76 9.26 10.77
C ASP A 23 -4.92 8.49 11.79
N GLY A 24 -4.17 7.50 11.34
CA GLY A 24 -3.25 6.72 12.17
C GLY A 24 -2.11 7.57 12.76
N GLU A 25 -1.53 8.45 11.96
CA GLU A 25 -0.48 9.38 12.40
C GLU A 25 -0.98 10.31 13.51
N ILE A 26 -2.16 10.92 13.33
CA ILE A 26 -2.80 11.79 14.31
C ILE A 26 -3.08 11.04 15.61
N GLU A 27 -3.72 9.86 15.51
CA GLU A 27 -4.06 9.05 16.67
C GLU A 27 -2.83 8.61 17.46
N ILE A 28 -1.81 8.09 16.77
CA ILE A 28 -0.60 7.58 17.40
C ILE A 28 0.21 8.72 18.03
N ALA A 29 0.38 9.85 17.33
CA ALA A 29 1.09 11.00 17.87
C ALA A 29 0.42 11.52 19.14
N HIS A 30 -0.87 11.81 19.11
CA HIS A 30 -1.62 12.35 20.24
C HIS A 30 -1.61 11.40 21.44
N ASN A 31 -1.77 10.11 21.22
CA ASN A 31 -1.74 9.11 22.30
C ASN A 31 -0.36 8.97 22.95
N ASN A 32 0.69 9.47 22.30
CA ASN A 32 2.09 9.38 22.76
C ASN A 32 2.76 10.75 22.96
N GLY A 33 1.96 11.79 23.23
CA GLY A 33 2.43 13.11 23.65
C GLY A 33 2.91 14.01 22.52
N GLY A 34 2.77 13.60 21.26
CA GLY A 34 3.14 14.40 20.10
C GLY A 34 2.03 15.36 19.66
N GLU A 35 2.43 16.42 18.98
CA GLU A 35 1.52 17.34 18.27
C GLU A 35 1.56 17.00 16.77
N TRP A 36 0.41 16.55 16.24
CA TRP A 36 0.26 16.17 14.83
C TRP A 36 -1.08 16.64 14.28
N ASN A 37 -1.10 17.04 13.02
CA ASN A 37 -2.30 17.51 12.34
C ASN A 37 -2.27 17.10 10.85
N GLU A 38 -3.35 17.37 10.14
CA GLU A 38 -3.48 17.04 8.72
C GLU A 38 -2.39 17.69 7.84
N ASP A 39 -2.01 18.94 8.13
CA ASP A 39 -1.00 19.64 7.33
C ASP A 39 0.36 18.94 7.40
N LEU A 40 0.77 18.49 8.59
CA LEU A 40 1.99 17.69 8.78
C LEU A 40 1.90 16.33 8.08
N GLY A 41 0.75 15.68 8.13
CA GLY A 41 0.49 14.45 7.38
C GLY A 41 0.69 14.67 5.89
N TRP A 42 0.08 15.71 5.32
CA TRP A 42 0.23 16.05 3.90
C TRP A 42 1.67 16.42 3.50
N GLU A 43 2.41 17.11 4.34
CA GLU A 43 3.83 17.41 4.11
C GLU A 43 4.69 16.14 4.05
N CYS A 44 4.29 15.09 4.79
CA CYS A 44 4.97 13.80 4.82
C CYS A 44 4.45 12.80 3.77
N SER A 45 3.35 13.10 3.07
CA SER A 45 2.74 12.22 2.09
C SER A 45 3.73 11.73 1.03
N GLY A 46 3.66 10.43 0.72
CA GLY A 46 4.54 9.79 -0.27
C GLY A 46 5.97 9.56 0.22
N THR A 47 6.30 9.89 1.48
CA THR A 47 7.61 9.58 2.07
C THR A 47 7.58 8.22 2.79
N PRO A 48 8.75 7.55 2.97
CA PRO A 48 8.81 6.31 3.74
C PRO A 48 8.39 6.50 5.20
N VAL A 49 7.64 5.55 5.77
CA VAL A 49 7.17 5.59 7.17
C VAL A 49 8.26 5.91 8.20
N PRO A 50 9.52 5.42 8.08
CA PRO A 50 10.58 5.84 8.99
C PRO A 50 10.83 7.35 9.02
N HIS A 51 10.70 8.05 7.88
CA HIS A 51 10.82 9.50 7.83
C HIS A 51 9.64 10.19 8.53
N VAL A 52 8.41 9.73 8.28
CA VAL A 52 7.21 10.21 9.00
C VAL A 52 7.42 10.07 10.52
N ALA A 53 7.92 8.92 10.97
CA ALA A 53 8.20 8.66 12.38
C ALA A 53 9.24 9.63 12.98
N GLU A 54 10.30 9.96 12.23
CA GLU A 54 11.30 10.95 12.65
C GLU A 54 10.65 12.34 12.83
N VAL A 55 9.77 12.74 11.93
CA VAL A 55 9.02 14.01 12.03
C VAL A 55 8.08 13.99 13.23
N MET A 56 7.34 12.89 13.45
CA MET A 56 6.47 12.72 14.62
C MET A 56 7.24 12.85 15.93
N ILE A 57 8.44 12.27 16.03
CA ILE A 57 9.32 12.40 17.19
C ILE A 57 9.80 13.85 17.37
N ALA A 58 10.14 14.54 16.29
CA ALA A 58 10.51 15.96 16.34
C ALA A 58 9.35 16.85 16.82
N HIS A 59 8.10 16.41 16.63
CA HIS A 59 6.87 17.04 17.13
C HIS A 59 6.39 16.47 18.49
N GLY A 60 7.26 15.80 19.24
CA GLY A 60 7.02 15.44 20.63
C GLY A 60 6.51 14.01 20.87
N CYS A 61 6.31 13.20 19.83
CA CYS A 61 5.96 11.80 20.02
C CYS A 61 7.08 11.05 20.77
N THR A 62 6.72 10.33 21.82
CA THR A 62 7.68 9.66 22.72
C THR A 62 8.07 8.25 22.31
N LEU A 63 7.46 7.73 21.25
CA LEU A 63 7.77 6.41 20.69
C LEU A 63 9.06 6.45 19.86
N SER A 64 9.71 5.30 19.72
CA SER A 64 10.81 5.13 18.77
C SER A 64 10.32 4.93 17.33
N VAL A 65 11.18 5.17 16.34
CA VAL A 65 10.87 4.96 14.92
C VAL A 65 10.30 3.55 14.64
N PRO A 66 10.88 2.44 15.15
CA PRO A 66 10.32 1.11 14.93
C PRO A 66 8.93 0.91 15.54
N GLU A 67 8.65 1.55 16.68
CA GLU A 67 7.33 1.45 17.33
C GLU A 67 6.27 2.21 16.54
N ILE A 68 6.59 3.41 16.05
CA ILE A 68 5.70 4.20 15.20
C ILE A 68 5.43 3.44 13.90
N ASP A 69 6.48 2.96 13.21
CA ASP A 69 6.37 2.20 11.96
C ASP A 69 5.43 0.99 12.12
N LYS A 70 5.62 0.24 13.21
CA LYS A 70 4.77 -0.91 13.52
C LYS A 70 3.33 -0.50 13.78
N GLN A 71 3.10 0.52 14.63
CA GLN A 71 1.75 0.93 15.00
C GLN A 71 0.98 1.52 13.82
N LEU A 72 1.62 2.33 12.97
CA LEU A 72 1.01 2.87 11.75
C LEU A 72 0.58 1.75 10.80
N LYS A 73 1.49 0.81 10.50
CA LYS A 73 1.16 -0.35 9.65
C LYS A 73 0.06 -1.22 10.23
N ASP A 74 0.00 -1.38 11.55
CA ASP A 74 -1.07 -2.14 12.21
C ASP A 74 -2.41 -1.40 12.16
N TYR A 75 -2.39 -0.07 12.33
CA TYR A 75 -3.58 0.78 12.23
C TYR A 75 -4.20 0.71 10.82
N VAL A 76 -3.40 1.00 9.80
CA VAL A 76 -3.85 0.98 8.41
C VAL A 76 -4.34 -0.41 8.02
N PHE A 77 -3.59 -1.46 8.35
CA PHE A 77 -4.00 -2.84 8.07
C PHE A 77 -5.34 -3.21 8.70
N LYS A 78 -5.58 -2.80 9.94
CA LYS A 78 -6.86 -3.03 10.61
C LYS A 78 -8.02 -2.37 9.87
N ALA A 79 -7.86 -1.12 9.47
CA ALA A 79 -8.88 -0.39 8.72
C ALA A 79 -9.14 -1.04 7.35
N GLU A 80 -8.09 -1.45 6.62
CA GLU A 80 -8.20 -2.12 5.32
C GLU A 80 -8.86 -3.51 5.41
N VAL A 81 -8.67 -4.24 6.52
CA VAL A 81 -9.34 -5.53 6.75
C VAL A 81 -10.84 -5.34 6.91
N GLU A 82 -11.25 -4.28 7.58
CA GLU A 82 -12.67 -3.94 7.74
C GLU A 82 -13.30 -3.53 6.41
N ARG A 83 -12.62 -2.67 5.65
CA ARG A 83 -13.08 -2.20 4.35
C ARG A 83 -11.94 -1.57 3.55
N LEU A 84 -11.71 -2.08 2.36
CA LEU A 84 -10.78 -1.45 1.40
C LEU A 84 -11.40 -0.20 0.79
N PRO A 85 -10.72 0.95 0.85
CA PRO A 85 -11.17 2.19 0.24
C PRO A 85 -10.84 2.20 -1.27
N TRP A 86 -11.49 1.33 -2.06
CA TRP A 86 -11.27 1.26 -3.50
C TRP A 86 -11.51 2.62 -4.18
N ILE A 87 -10.55 3.03 -5.00
CA ILE A 87 -10.72 4.21 -5.84
C ILE A 87 -11.88 3.96 -6.82
N PRO A 88 -12.81 4.93 -6.99
CA PRO A 88 -13.95 4.78 -7.86
C PRO A 88 -13.57 4.34 -9.29
N GLY A 89 -14.24 3.31 -9.81
CA GLY A 89 -14.02 2.76 -11.14
C GLY A 89 -12.91 1.73 -11.25
N VAL A 90 -12.05 1.56 -10.25
CA VAL A 90 -10.94 0.58 -10.29
C VAL A 90 -11.46 -0.84 -10.45
N LEU A 91 -12.48 -1.22 -9.68
CA LEU A 91 -13.05 -2.56 -9.76
C LEU A 91 -13.66 -2.84 -11.14
N ASP A 92 -14.32 -1.85 -11.77
CA ASP A 92 -14.88 -1.98 -13.11
C ASP A 92 -13.79 -2.23 -14.15
N VAL A 93 -12.64 -1.54 -14.03
CA VAL A 93 -11.49 -1.76 -14.91
C VAL A 93 -10.89 -3.15 -14.69
N LEU A 94 -10.71 -3.58 -13.45
CA LEU A 94 -10.20 -4.93 -13.13
C LEU A 94 -11.12 -6.03 -13.68
N HIS A 95 -12.44 -5.89 -13.54
CA HIS A 95 -13.41 -6.81 -14.13
C HIS A 95 -13.31 -6.83 -15.65
N SER A 96 -13.24 -5.66 -16.29
CA SER A 96 -13.12 -5.56 -17.77
C SER A 96 -11.84 -6.22 -18.28
N LEU A 97 -10.72 -6.06 -17.57
CA LEU A 97 -9.46 -6.73 -17.92
C LEU A 97 -9.56 -8.24 -17.77
N LYS A 98 -10.18 -8.72 -16.70
CA LYS A 98 -10.42 -10.14 -16.46
C LYS A 98 -11.29 -10.75 -17.56
N GLU A 99 -12.38 -10.10 -17.96
CA GLU A 99 -13.25 -10.53 -19.05
C GLU A 99 -12.53 -10.54 -20.41
N ALA A 100 -11.62 -9.59 -20.63
CA ALA A 100 -10.78 -9.53 -21.81
C ALA A 100 -9.63 -10.55 -21.81
N GLY A 101 -9.48 -11.35 -20.74
CA GLY A 101 -8.38 -12.31 -20.59
C GLY A 101 -7.02 -11.67 -20.36
N VAL A 102 -6.98 -10.40 -19.92
CA VAL A 102 -5.75 -9.67 -19.61
C VAL A 102 -5.45 -9.79 -18.13
N PRO A 103 -4.37 -10.50 -17.71
CA PRO A 103 -4.05 -10.68 -16.31
C PRO A 103 -3.63 -9.37 -15.65
N SER A 104 -4.16 -9.14 -14.44
CA SER A 104 -3.75 -8.06 -13.54
C SER A 104 -2.84 -8.62 -12.44
N MET A 105 -1.75 -7.91 -12.13
CA MET A 105 -0.81 -8.25 -11.06
C MET A 105 -0.66 -7.07 -10.11
N LEU A 106 -0.73 -7.33 -8.81
CA LEU A 106 -0.44 -6.33 -7.79
C LEU A 106 1.08 -6.21 -7.58
N VAL A 107 1.61 -4.99 -7.58
CA VAL A 107 3.03 -4.69 -7.35
C VAL A 107 3.13 -3.54 -6.36
N THR A 108 3.39 -3.86 -5.11
CA THR A 108 3.42 -2.88 -4.02
C THR A 108 4.69 -2.99 -3.17
N THR A 109 5.06 -1.90 -2.51
CA THR A 109 6.07 -1.88 -1.44
C THR A 109 5.46 -2.15 -0.06
N SER A 110 4.13 -2.24 0.02
CA SER A 110 3.41 -2.56 1.26
C SER A 110 3.70 -3.98 1.74
N PRO A 111 3.58 -4.26 3.06
CA PRO A 111 3.84 -5.59 3.63
C PRO A 111 2.94 -6.68 3.03
N ARG A 112 3.43 -7.93 3.08
CA ARG A 112 2.74 -9.12 2.57
C ARG A 112 1.30 -9.23 3.07
N ARG A 113 1.06 -8.99 4.36
CA ARG A 113 -0.27 -9.07 4.96
C ARG A 113 -1.30 -8.13 4.28
N MET A 114 -0.84 -6.93 3.85
CA MET A 114 -1.69 -5.98 3.11
C MET A 114 -1.96 -6.49 1.69
N ALA A 115 -0.93 -6.94 0.98
CA ALA A 115 -1.10 -7.53 -0.35
C ALA A 115 -2.06 -8.73 -0.34
N GLU A 116 -1.93 -9.63 0.63
CA GLU A 116 -2.81 -10.79 0.80
C GLU A 116 -4.26 -10.39 1.12
N ASN A 117 -4.46 -9.31 1.89
CA ASN A 117 -5.78 -8.75 2.14
C ASN A 117 -6.45 -8.24 0.86
N ILE A 118 -5.69 -7.55 -0.02
CA ILE A 118 -6.15 -7.14 -1.34
C ILE A 118 -6.55 -8.37 -2.17
N MET A 119 -5.69 -9.39 -2.22
CA MET A 119 -5.98 -10.63 -2.96
C MET A 119 -7.27 -11.28 -2.48
N LYS A 120 -7.50 -11.31 -1.17
CA LYS A 120 -8.71 -11.89 -0.56
C LYS A 120 -9.96 -11.08 -0.91
N GLN A 121 -9.92 -9.75 -0.76
CA GLN A 121 -11.08 -8.88 -0.97
C GLN A 121 -11.38 -8.61 -2.46
N SER A 122 -10.42 -8.84 -3.36
CA SER A 122 -10.60 -8.70 -4.80
C SER A 122 -11.15 -9.94 -5.50
N GLU A 123 -11.43 -11.02 -4.79
CA GLU A 123 -12.13 -12.23 -5.28
C GLU A 123 -11.58 -12.78 -6.62
N GLY A 124 -10.25 -12.84 -6.74
CA GLY A 124 -9.58 -13.41 -7.90
C GLY A 124 -9.53 -12.49 -9.13
N LEU A 125 -9.57 -11.17 -8.93
CA LEU A 125 -9.32 -10.20 -9.99
C LEU A 125 -7.82 -10.09 -10.34
N PHE A 126 -6.93 -10.51 -9.44
CA PHE A 126 -5.50 -10.53 -9.66
C PHE A 126 -4.99 -11.96 -9.88
N ALA A 127 -4.08 -12.11 -10.84
CA ALA A 127 -3.37 -13.38 -11.11
C ALA A 127 -2.24 -13.65 -10.10
N GLY A 128 -1.81 -12.63 -9.35
CA GLY A 128 -0.78 -12.74 -8.32
C GLY A 128 -0.32 -11.37 -7.83
N TYR A 129 0.68 -11.38 -6.93
CA TYR A 129 1.24 -10.17 -6.37
C TYR A 129 2.75 -10.28 -6.12
N VAL A 130 3.40 -9.10 -5.99
CA VAL A 130 4.72 -8.88 -5.37
C VAL A 130 4.56 -7.79 -4.35
N CYS A 131 5.18 -7.96 -3.18
CA CYS A 131 5.06 -7.07 -2.04
C CYS A 131 6.44 -6.67 -1.47
N GLY A 132 6.43 -5.74 -0.51
CA GLY A 132 7.63 -5.22 0.10
C GLY A 132 8.47 -6.24 0.88
N ASP A 133 7.88 -7.39 1.29
CA ASP A 133 8.58 -8.44 2.01
C ASP A 133 9.24 -9.49 1.08
N ASP A 134 9.06 -9.34 -0.24
CA ASP A 134 9.67 -10.27 -1.19
C ASP A 134 11.18 -9.97 -1.37
N PRO A 135 12.02 -10.99 -1.61
CA PRO A 135 13.47 -10.83 -1.69
C PRO A 135 13.93 -10.29 -3.05
N TYR A 136 13.24 -9.27 -3.55
CA TYR A 136 13.56 -8.61 -4.82
C TYR A 136 13.91 -7.15 -4.60
N GLU A 137 14.61 -6.55 -5.55
CA GLU A 137 14.81 -5.11 -5.55
C GLU A 137 13.45 -4.40 -5.63
N HIS A 138 13.21 -3.50 -4.68
CA HIS A 138 11.98 -2.72 -4.64
C HIS A 138 11.89 -1.73 -5.81
N LYS A 139 10.68 -1.22 -6.05
CA LYS A 139 10.49 -0.11 -6.99
C LYS A 139 11.50 1.03 -6.68
N PRO A 140 12.06 1.67 -7.71
CA PRO A 140 11.68 1.64 -9.13
C PRO A 140 12.40 0.57 -9.97
N SER A 141 13.01 -0.46 -9.38
CA SER A 141 13.74 -1.48 -10.14
C SER A 141 12.83 -2.23 -11.13
N ALA A 142 13.27 -2.31 -12.38
CA ALA A 142 12.58 -3.08 -13.42
C ALA A 142 12.64 -4.60 -13.18
N LEU A 143 13.53 -5.10 -12.30
CA LEU A 143 13.71 -6.53 -12.04
C LEU A 143 12.47 -7.13 -11.39
N THR A 144 11.77 -6.37 -10.55
CA THR A 144 10.47 -6.76 -9.97
C THR A 144 9.44 -7.10 -11.06
N ASN A 145 9.36 -6.28 -12.09
CA ASN A 145 8.44 -6.49 -13.22
C ASN A 145 8.86 -7.66 -14.11
N CYS A 146 10.17 -7.86 -14.34
CA CYS A 146 10.70 -8.96 -15.16
C CYS A 146 10.39 -10.34 -14.56
N TRP A 147 10.43 -10.48 -13.24
CA TRP A 147 10.11 -11.72 -12.56
C TRP A 147 8.63 -12.09 -12.69
N LEU A 148 7.74 -11.08 -12.58
CA LEU A 148 6.29 -11.27 -12.78
C LEU A 148 5.95 -11.72 -14.20
N ILE A 149 6.58 -11.13 -15.20
CA ILE A 149 6.37 -11.53 -16.61
C ILE A 149 6.71 -13.01 -16.80
N ARG A 150 7.77 -13.52 -16.18
CA ARG A 150 8.14 -14.94 -16.25
C ARG A 150 7.11 -15.87 -15.62
N ARG A 151 6.39 -15.43 -14.60
CA ARG A 151 5.30 -16.22 -13.97
C ARG A 151 4.02 -16.26 -14.80
N LEU A 152 3.76 -15.23 -15.63
CA LEU A 152 2.57 -15.18 -16.48
C LEU A 152 2.74 -15.97 -17.78
N THR A 153 3.96 -16.35 -18.14
CA THR A 153 4.29 -17.09 -19.38
C THR A 153 4.46 -18.60 -19.17
N LEU A 154 4.20 -19.09 -17.96
CA LEU A 154 4.13 -20.52 -17.63
C LEU A 154 2.69 -20.98 -17.38
#